data_e426710ca5449d8176a10cc3f6f84793
#
_entry.id   e426710ca5449d8176a10cc3f6f84793
#
_cell.length_a   1.000
_cell.length_b   1.000
_cell.length_c   1.000
_cell.angle_alpha   90.00
_cell.angle_beta   90.00
_cell.angle_gamma   90.00
#
_symmetry.space_group_name_H-M   'P 1'
#
loop_
_entity.id
_entity.type
_entity.pdbx_description
1 polymer ?
#
loop_
_entity_poly.entity_id
_entity_poly.type
_entity_poly.pdbx_seq_one_letter_code
_entity_poly.pdbx_strand_id
1 'polypeptide(L)'
;GRTVILASQEEQESPSALASLIRSYAVGVIAITPSRLKAYMNHPEFLRALKQIESFICGGEHLSGELIQLLKLHSRGRIYNQYGPSEATIGVSYQLMNDSPVITIGAPMPNCRLYILDSHLQPLPIGVYGDLYVGGLCVGRGYHNAPELTEQSFLESPFEPGERIYRTGDVACWNQQGRLLLGGRKDSQIKLRGLRIE
;
A
#
# COMPACT_ATOMS: atom_id res chain seq x y z
N GLY A 1 19.09 13.51 6.44
CA GLY A 1 18.82 12.43 5.51
C GLY A 1 18.85 11.07 6.22
N ARG A 2 18.28 10.04 5.60
CA ARG A 2 18.34 8.64 6.08
C ARG A 2 19.07 7.80 5.05
N THR A 3 19.80 6.78 5.49
CA THR A 3 20.44 5.79 4.61
C THR A 3 19.41 4.76 4.19
N VAL A 4 19.36 4.45 2.89
CA VAL A 4 18.55 3.34 2.34
C VAL A 4 19.45 2.14 2.18
N ILE A 5 19.03 1.00 2.74
CA ILE A 5 19.69 -0.30 2.59
C ILE A 5 18.85 -1.13 1.64
N LEU A 6 19.45 -1.53 0.52
CA LEU A 6 18.82 -2.43 -0.43
C LEU A 6 19.24 -3.86 -0.11
N ALA A 7 18.28 -4.68 0.31
CA ALA A 7 18.51 -6.09 0.51
C ALA A 7 18.73 -6.81 -0.84
N SER A 8 19.76 -7.63 -0.92
CA SER A 8 20.00 -8.54 -2.05
C SER A 8 18.86 -9.57 -2.18
N GLN A 9 18.80 -10.27 -3.30
CA GLN A 9 17.82 -11.34 -3.47
C GLN A 9 17.93 -12.41 -2.39
N GLU A 10 19.13 -12.84 -2.07
CA GLU A 10 19.39 -13.83 -1.03
C GLU A 10 18.91 -13.35 0.34
N GLU A 11 19.19 -12.09 0.70
CA GLU A 11 18.71 -11.49 1.96
C GLU A 11 17.20 -11.34 2.00
N GLN A 12 16.58 -11.10 0.85
CA GLN A 12 15.10 -11.02 0.74
C GLN A 12 14.43 -12.39 0.83
N GLU A 13 15.09 -13.48 0.47
CA GLU A 13 14.54 -14.83 0.46
C GLU A 13 14.84 -15.61 1.76
N SER A 14 15.85 -15.18 2.53
CA SER A 14 16.27 -15.81 3.77
C SER A 14 15.91 -14.97 5.00
N PRO A 15 15.01 -15.44 5.89
CA PRO A 15 14.69 -14.75 7.15
C PRO A 15 15.91 -14.49 8.04
N SER A 16 16.88 -15.41 8.07
CA SER A 16 18.11 -15.27 8.87
C SER A 16 19.05 -14.22 8.26
N ALA A 17 19.22 -14.21 6.94
CA ALA A 17 20.03 -13.21 6.25
C ALA A 17 19.42 -11.81 6.40
N LEU A 18 18.09 -11.67 6.22
CA LEU A 18 17.39 -10.40 6.44
C LEU A 18 17.50 -9.95 7.91
N ALA A 19 17.38 -10.85 8.88
CA ALA A 19 17.58 -10.54 10.28
C ALA A 19 19.01 -10.05 10.58
N SER A 20 20.01 -10.62 9.94
CA SER A 20 21.41 -10.18 10.04
C SER A 20 21.61 -8.80 9.43
N LEU A 21 21.05 -8.53 8.24
CA LEU A 21 21.05 -7.21 7.60
C LEU A 21 20.43 -6.15 8.52
N ILE A 22 19.24 -6.44 9.04
CA ILE A 22 18.53 -5.54 9.96
C ILE A 22 19.42 -5.16 11.13
N ARG A 23 20.06 -6.14 11.79
CA ARG A 23 20.93 -5.91 12.94
C ARG A 23 22.21 -5.16 12.59
N SER A 24 22.89 -5.56 11.50
CA SER A 24 24.19 -5.00 11.09
C SER A 24 24.12 -3.52 10.73
N TYR A 25 23.02 -3.09 10.15
CA TYR A 25 22.82 -1.71 9.74
C TYR A 25 21.87 -0.92 10.66
N ALA A 26 21.47 -1.49 11.80
CA ALA A 26 20.54 -0.88 12.74
C ALA A 26 19.28 -0.34 12.04
N VAL A 27 18.67 -1.16 11.17
CA VAL A 27 17.52 -0.76 10.35
C VAL A 27 16.34 -0.43 11.25
N GLY A 28 15.89 0.83 11.23
CA GLY A 28 14.74 1.28 12.01
C GLY A 28 13.42 1.26 11.22
N VAL A 29 13.46 1.25 9.88
CA VAL A 29 12.27 1.24 9.04
C VAL A 29 12.38 0.12 8.01
N ILE A 30 11.34 -0.70 7.91
CA ILE A 30 11.26 -1.76 6.91
C ILE A 30 10.00 -1.62 6.06
N ALA A 31 10.16 -1.67 4.73
CA ALA A 31 9.06 -1.82 3.78
C ALA A 31 9.00 -3.29 3.32
N ILE A 32 7.86 -3.95 3.53
CA ILE A 32 7.73 -5.39 3.30
C ILE A 32 6.28 -5.75 2.95
N THR A 33 6.08 -6.73 2.06
CA THR A 33 4.73 -7.22 1.77
C THR A 33 4.19 -8.06 2.93
N PRO A 34 2.87 -8.01 3.21
CA PRO A 34 2.24 -8.80 4.26
C PRO A 34 2.53 -10.30 4.16
N SER A 35 2.50 -10.89 2.97
CA SER A 35 2.77 -12.31 2.78
C SER A 35 4.21 -12.70 3.16
N ARG A 36 5.21 -11.90 2.74
CA ARG A 36 6.62 -12.13 3.10
C ARG A 36 6.83 -11.98 4.60
N LEU A 37 6.28 -10.93 5.19
CA LEU A 37 6.34 -10.71 6.62
C LEU A 37 5.75 -11.90 7.38
N LYS A 38 4.54 -12.36 7.01
CA LYS A 38 3.87 -13.52 7.62
C LYS A 38 4.74 -14.79 7.52
N ALA A 39 5.35 -15.05 6.37
CA ALA A 39 6.23 -16.20 6.18
C ALA A 39 7.44 -16.18 7.13
N TYR A 40 7.99 -15.00 7.44
CA TYR A 40 9.17 -14.85 8.28
C TYR A 40 8.87 -14.81 9.78
N MET A 41 7.60 -14.60 10.19
CA MET A 41 7.21 -14.57 11.60
C MET A 41 7.42 -15.89 12.35
N ASN A 42 7.69 -17.00 11.66
CA ASN A 42 8.00 -18.29 12.29
C ASN A 42 9.49 -18.49 12.57
N HIS A 43 10.36 -17.51 12.23
CA HIS A 43 11.81 -17.63 12.38
C HIS A 43 12.31 -16.85 13.61
N PRO A 44 12.88 -17.53 14.62
CA PRO A 44 13.26 -16.87 15.89
C PRO A 44 14.27 -15.74 15.72
N GLU A 45 15.20 -15.83 14.76
CA GLU A 45 16.20 -14.79 14.51
C GLU A 45 15.55 -13.54 13.95
N PHE A 46 14.61 -13.70 13.01
CA PHE A 46 13.84 -12.60 12.46
C PHE A 46 12.99 -11.92 13.53
N LEU A 47 12.29 -12.68 14.37
CA LEU A 47 11.51 -12.14 15.48
C LEU A 47 12.37 -11.31 16.45
N ARG A 48 13.61 -11.75 16.72
CA ARG A 48 14.54 -10.96 17.56
C ARG A 48 14.92 -9.63 16.89
N ALA A 49 15.14 -9.65 15.57
CA ALA A 49 15.48 -8.44 14.81
C ALA A 49 14.34 -7.43 14.73
N LEU A 50 13.06 -7.87 14.77
CA LEU A 50 11.89 -6.97 14.75
C LEU A 50 11.85 -6.01 15.94
N LYS A 51 12.50 -6.34 17.07
CA LYS A 51 12.48 -5.51 18.28
C LYS A 51 13.12 -4.14 18.08
N GLN A 52 14.04 -4.00 17.12
CA GLN A 52 14.69 -2.73 16.81
C GLN A 52 13.98 -1.92 15.71
N ILE A 53 13.01 -2.53 15.02
CA ILE A 53 12.25 -1.83 13.98
C ILE A 53 11.30 -0.82 14.62
N GLU A 54 11.47 0.44 14.26
CA GLU A 54 10.63 1.54 14.71
C GLU A 54 9.35 1.69 13.87
N SER A 55 9.40 1.28 12.58
CA SER A 55 8.27 1.41 11.66
C SER A 55 8.25 0.30 10.61
N PHE A 56 7.10 -0.32 10.47
CA PHE A 56 6.77 -1.28 9.42
C PHE A 56 5.88 -0.61 8.38
N ILE A 57 6.29 -0.60 7.13
CA ILE A 57 5.47 -0.15 6.00
C ILE A 57 5.00 -1.40 5.27
N CYS A 58 3.76 -1.80 5.51
CA CYS A 58 3.16 -2.99 4.92
C CYS A 58 2.28 -2.56 3.73
N GLY A 59 2.62 -3.01 2.53
CA GLY A 59 1.88 -2.61 1.33
C GLY A 59 1.98 -3.64 0.21
N GLY A 60 1.25 -3.36 -0.88
CA GLY A 60 1.21 -4.23 -2.05
C GLY A 60 0.20 -5.37 -1.95
N GLU A 61 -0.27 -5.72 -0.77
CA GLU A 61 -1.26 -6.77 -0.50
C GLU A 61 -2.18 -6.37 0.65
N HIS A 62 -3.23 -7.17 0.87
CA HIS A 62 -4.10 -6.99 2.02
C HIS A 62 -3.35 -7.28 3.33
N LEU A 63 -3.34 -6.31 4.24
CA LEU A 63 -2.79 -6.45 5.59
C LEU A 63 -3.88 -7.00 6.53
N SER A 64 -3.71 -8.24 7.01
CA SER A 64 -4.71 -8.87 7.88
C SER A 64 -4.59 -8.41 9.34
N GLY A 65 -5.73 -8.43 10.07
CA GLY A 65 -5.75 -8.16 11.50
C GLY A 65 -4.91 -9.14 12.30
N GLU A 66 -4.86 -10.41 11.91
CA GLU A 66 -4.01 -11.44 12.53
C GLU A 66 -2.53 -11.07 12.47
N LEU A 67 -2.05 -10.61 11.29
CA LEU A 67 -0.65 -10.22 11.14
C LEU A 67 -0.32 -8.97 11.95
N ILE A 68 -1.25 -8.00 12.02
CA ILE A 68 -1.08 -6.82 12.88
C ILE A 68 -0.94 -7.24 14.35
N GLN A 69 -1.80 -8.13 14.85
CA GLN A 69 -1.70 -8.61 16.24
C GLN A 69 -0.41 -9.38 16.47
N LEU A 70 -0.01 -10.23 15.54
CA LEU A 70 1.24 -10.98 15.63
C LEU A 70 2.46 -10.05 15.68
N LEU A 71 2.50 -9.00 14.88
CA LEU A 71 3.55 -7.97 14.95
C LEU A 71 3.60 -7.27 16.28
N LYS A 72 2.45 -6.90 16.84
CA LYS A 72 2.36 -6.24 18.16
C LYS A 72 2.89 -7.12 19.30
N LEU A 73 2.81 -8.44 19.20
CA LEU A 73 3.40 -9.36 20.19
C LEU A 73 4.93 -9.33 20.16
N HIS A 74 5.55 -9.06 19.00
CA HIS A 74 6.99 -9.17 18.83
C HIS A 74 7.73 -7.84 18.65
N SER A 75 7.00 -6.75 18.40
CA SER A 75 7.57 -5.40 18.20
C SER A 75 6.68 -4.32 18.80
N ARG A 76 7.31 -3.21 19.21
CA ARG A 76 6.65 -1.96 19.60
C ARG A 76 6.63 -0.92 18.48
N GLY A 77 7.12 -1.29 17.32
CA GLY A 77 7.18 -0.42 16.14
C GLY A 77 5.80 0.02 15.65
N ARG A 78 5.77 1.12 14.94
CA ARG A 78 4.56 1.62 14.27
C ARG A 78 4.28 0.77 13.04
N ILE A 79 3.04 0.35 12.87
CA ILE A 79 2.60 -0.48 11.75
C ILE A 79 1.76 0.38 10.82
N TYR A 80 2.25 0.61 9.61
CA TYR A 80 1.53 1.35 8.59
C TYR A 80 1.00 0.39 7.52
N ASN A 81 -0.30 0.48 7.24
CA ASN A 81 -0.90 -0.10 6.05
C ASN A 81 -0.77 0.91 4.92
N GLN A 82 0.00 0.61 3.89
CA GLN A 82 0.22 1.46 2.73
C GLN A 82 -0.52 0.89 1.52
N TYR A 83 -1.21 1.77 0.80
CA TYR A 83 -1.86 1.42 -0.46
C TYR A 83 -1.33 2.30 -1.59
N GLY A 84 -1.24 1.70 -2.78
CA GLY A 84 -0.98 2.40 -4.03
C GLY A 84 -0.62 1.46 -5.17
N PRO A 85 -1.08 1.76 -6.38
CA PRO A 85 -0.70 1.07 -7.60
C PRO A 85 0.64 1.62 -8.14
N SER A 86 1.34 0.84 -8.96
CA SER A 86 2.56 1.27 -9.65
C SER A 86 2.33 2.48 -10.55
N GLU A 87 1.15 2.58 -11.14
CA GLU A 87 0.69 3.67 -12.01
C GLU A 87 0.57 5.02 -11.29
N ALA A 88 0.57 4.99 -9.95
CA ALA A 88 0.57 6.19 -9.12
C ALA A 88 1.76 6.21 -8.13
N THR A 89 2.92 5.74 -8.56
CA THR A 89 4.20 5.82 -7.85
C THR A 89 4.19 5.11 -6.48
N ILE A 90 3.68 3.88 -6.47
CA ILE A 90 3.75 2.89 -5.37
C ILE A 90 2.86 3.24 -4.16
N GLY A 91 3.06 4.36 -3.50
CA GLY A 91 2.34 4.70 -2.28
C GLY A 91 1.53 5.98 -2.43
N VAL A 92 0.21 5.90 -2.29
CA VAL A 92 -0.68 7.07 -2.41
C VAL A 92 -1.48 7.34 -1.14
N SER A 93 -1.59 6.35 -0.25
CA SER A 93 -2.21 6.52 1.06
C SER A 93 -1.57 5.64 2.11
N TYR A 94 -1.78 5.97 3.37
CA TYR A 94 -1.34 5.16 4.50
C TYR A 94 -2.26 5.31 5.73
N GLN A 95 -2.27 4.28 6.56
CA GLN A 95 -2.95 4.26 7.85
C GLN A 95 -2.03 3.67 8.92
N LEU A 96 -1.88 4.38 10.04
CA LEU A 96 -1.27 3.82 11.25
C LEU A 96 -2.26 2.84 11.89
N MET A 97 -1.80 1.58 12.07
CA MET A 97 -2.65 0.46 12.49
C MET A 97 -2.53 0.11 13.98
N ASN A 98 -1.63 0.76 14.72
CA ASN A 98 -1.38 0.38 16.12
C ASN A 98 -2.64 0.44 16.99
N ASP A 99 -3.46 1.48 16.84
CA ASP A 99 -4.67 1.68 17.64
C ASP A 99 -5.94 1.78 16.76
N SER A 100 -5.84 1.38 15.50
CA SER A 100 -6.98 1.41 14.58
C SER A 100 -7.88 0.19 14.81
N PRO A 101 -9.17 0.37 15.10
CA PRO A 101 -10.11 -0.72 15.30
C PRO A 101 -10.53 -1.36 13.97
N VAL A 102 -10.33 -0.65 12.85
CA VAL A 102 -10.74 -1.08 11.51
C VAL A 102 -9.55 -0.99 10.56
N ILE A 103 -9.39 -2.00 9.72
CA ILE A 103 -8.35 -2.00 8.67
C ILE A 103 -8.82 -1.11 7.52
N THR A 104 -8.10 -0.03 7.31
CA THR A 104 -8.32 0.92 6.21
C THR A 104 -7.03 1.11 5.43
N ILE A 105 -7.11 1.66 4.23
CA ILE A 105 -5.94 2.16 3.49
C ILE A 105 -5.61 3.61 3.83
N GLY A 106 -6.36 4.21 4.77
CA GLY A 106 -6.06 5.49 5.36
C GLY A 106 -6.49 6.70 4.54
N ALA A 107 -5.69 7.75 4.63
CA ALA A 107 -5.89 9.01 3.95
C ALA A 107 -4.80 9.25 2.89
N PRO A 108 -5.04 10.14 1.91
CA PRO A 108 -4.05 10.48 0.89
C PRO A 108 -2.72 10.95 1.49
N MET A 109 -1.62 10.58 0.86
CA MET A 109 -0.31 11.16 1.11
C MET A 109 -0.24 12.59 0.54
N PRO A 110 0.71 13.43 0.99
CA PRO A 110 0.92 14.74 0.40
C PRO A 110 1.07 14.66 -1.12
N ASN A 111 0.43 15.61 -1.83
CA ASN A 111 0.39 15.69 -3.29
C ASN A 111 -0.33 14.53 -4.00
N CYS A 112 -0.99 13.63 -3.26
CA CYS A 112 -1.91 12.63 -3.80
C CYS A 112 -3.36 13.05 -3.50
N ARG A 113 -4.26 12.73 -4.42
CA ARG A 113 -5.72 12.88 -4.25
C ARG A 113 -6.37 11.54 -4.49
N LEU A 114 -7.38 11.21 -3.70
CA LEU A 114 -8.13 9.97 -3.84
C LEU A 114 -9.60 10.31 -3.99
N TYR A 115 -10.24 9.76 -5.01
CA TYR A 115 -11.63 10.01 -5.33
C TYR A 115 -12.40 8.70 -5.36
N ILE A 116 -13.61 8.71 -4.80
CA ILE A 116 -14.59 7.63 -4.95
C ILE A 116 -15.70 8.13 -5.86
N LEU A 117 -15.75 7.56 -7.05
CA LEU A 117 -16.61 8.07 -8.12
C LEU A 117 -17.58 7.00 -8.61
N ASP A 118 -18.70 7.49 -9.16
CA ASP A 118 -19.65 6.67 -9.92
C ASP A 118 -19.22 6.49 -11.39
N SER A 119 -20.08 5.87 -12.21
CA SER A 119 -19.84 5.65 -13.64
C SER A 119 -19.84 6.94 -14.48
N HIS A 120 -20.31 8.05 -13.93
CA HIS A 120 -20.33 9.36 -14.57
C HIS A 120 -19.23 10.29 -14.02
N LEU A 121 -18.26 9.74 -13.29
CA LEU A 121 -17.16 10.44 -12.61
C LEU A 121 -17.66 11.47 -11.58
N GLN A 122 -18.86 11.26 -10.98
CA GLN A 122 -19.37 12.09 -9.90
C GLN A 122 -18.95 11.54 -8.53
N PRO A 123 -18.56 12.41 -7.57
CA PRO A 123 -18.19 11.98 -6.23
C PRO A 123 -19.32 11.31 -5.49
N LEU A 124 -19.04 10.20 -4.83
CA LEU A 124 -20.01 9.48 -4.02
C LEU A 124 -19.96 9.91 -2.55
N PRO A 125 -21.11 9.86 -1.85
CA PRO A 125 -21.19 10.19 -0.43
C PRO A 125 -20.39 9.23 0.46
N ILE A 126 -20.09 9.67 1.68
CA ILE A 126 -19.48 8.84 2.72
C ILE A 126 -20.33 7.57 2.96
N GLY A 127 -19.65 6.41 3.04
CA GLY A 127 -20.26 5.11 3.23
C GLY A 127 -20.73 4.42 1.95
N VAL A 128 -20.76 5.13 0.82
CA VAL A 128 -21.15 4.54 -0.48
C VAL A 128 -19.92 4.06 -1.22
N TYR A 129 -19.94 2.80 -1.64
CA TYR A 129 -18.86 2.18 -2.41
C TYR A 129 -18.92 2.58 -3.88
N GLY A 130 -17.78 2.97 -4.43
CA GLY A 130 -17.60 3.32 -5.84
C GLY A 130 -16.19 3.00 -6.33
N ASP A 131 -15.90 3.42 -7.56
CA ASP A 131 -14.59 3.25 -8.18
C ASP A 131 -13.57 4.18 -7.52
N LEU A 132 -12.43 3.61 -7.13
CA LEU A 132 -11.31 4.37 -6.59
C LEU A 132 -10.44 4.92 -7.73
N TYR A 133 -10.26 6.23 -7.74
CA TYR A 133 -9.35 6.94 -8.61
C TYR A 133 -8.26 7.64 -7.82
N VAL A 134 -7.09 7.75 -8.44
CA VAL A 134 -5.93 8.48 -7.88
C VAL A 134 -5.62 9.66 -8.76
N GLY A 135 -5.46 10.84 -8.17
CA GLY A 135 -5.02 12.08 -8.82
C GLY A 135 -3.83 12.72 -8.13
N GLY A 136 -3.32 13.79 -8.71
CA GLY A 136 -2.20 14.58 -8.19
C GLY A 136 -0.84 14.18 -8.77
N LEU A 137 0.22 14.71 -8.17
CA LEU A 137 1.60 14.57 -8.68
C LEU A 137 2.15 13.15 -8.71
N CYS A 138 1.50 12.22 -8.01
CA CYS A 138 1.88 10.80 -7.97
C CYS A 138 1.47 10.02 -9.23
N VAL A 139 0.52 10.55 -10.04
CA VAL A 139 0.01 9.85 -11.23
C VAL A 139 1.07 9.76 -12.30
N GLY A 140 1.32 8.53 -12.77
CA GLY A 140 2.29 8.22 -13.82
C GLY A 140 1.90 8.78 -15.20
N ARG A 141 2.85 8.71 -16.13
CA ARG A 141 2.65 9.21 -17.52
C ARG A 141 1.77 8.32 -18.36
N GLY A 142 1.64 7.05 -18.02
CA GLY A 142 0.92 6.03 -18.75
C GLY A 142 1.76 4.78 -18.97
N TYR A 143 1.25 3.87 -19.81
CA TYR A 143 1.92 2.62 -20.15
C TYR A 143 2.82 2.80 -21.38
N HIS A 144 4.04 2.28 -21.30
CA HIS A 144 5.02 2.38 -22.38
C HIS A 144 4.54 1.61 -23.62
N ASN A 145 4.58 2.26 -24.78
CA ASN A 145 4.12 1.71 -26.06
C ASN A 145 2.69 1.14 -26.08
N ALA A 146 1.82 1.60 -25.17
CA ALA A 146 0.42 1.18 -25.08
C ALA A 146 -0.51 2.40 -24.92
N PRO A 147 -0.68 3.24 -25.96
CA PRO A 147 -1.48 4.45 -25.88
C PRO A 147 -2.95 4.17 -25.59
N GLU A 148 -3.56 3.19 -26.23
CA GLU A 148 -4.96 2.83 -26.02
C GLU A 148 -5.25 2.41 -24.57
N LEU A 149 -4.39 1.59 -23.98
CA LEU A 149 -4.51 1.19 -22.58
C LEU A 149 -4.29 2.39 -21.63
N THR A 150 -3.40 3.30 -22.03
CA THR A 150 -3.16 4.52 -21.27
C THR A 150 -4.40 5.40 -21.24
N GLU A 151 -5.04 5.64 -22.38
CA GLU A 151 -6.27 6.43 -22.49
C GLU A 151 -7.45 5.84 -21.70
N GLN A 152 -7.55 4.51 -21.65
CA GLN A 152 -8.58 3.80 -20.89
C GLN A 152 -8.38 3.90 -19.37
N SER A 153 -7.13 4.01 -18.91
CA SER A 153 -6.77 3.93 -17.49
C SER A 153 -6.45 5.29 -16.87
N PHE A 154 -5.90 6.22 -17.66
CA PHE A 154 -5.50 7.56 -17.22
C PHE A 154 -6.41 8.59 -17.89
N LEU A 155 -7.46 8.96 -17.19
CA LEU A 155 -8.50 9.86 -17.68
C LEU A 155 -8.15 11.33 -17.39
N GLU A 156 -8.73 12.25 -18.14
CA GLU A 156 -8.71 13.66 -17.77
C GLU A 156 -9.47 13.89 -16.46
N SER A 157 -8.91 14.70 -15.58
CA SER A 157 -9.53 14.98 -14.29
C SER A 157 -10.75 15.89 -14.46
N PRO A 158 -11.93 15.50 -13.98
CA PRO A 158 -13.09 16.40 -13.99
C PRO A 158 -13.00 17.49 -12.91
N PHE A 159 -11.98 17.44 -12.04
CA PHE A 159 -11.83 18.35 -10.88
C PHE A 159 -10.73 19.38 -11.08
N GLU A 160 -9.66 19.01 -11.79
CA GLU A 160 -8.46 19.83 -11.97
C GLU A 160 -8.10 19.90 -13.45
N PRO A 161 -8.35 21.02 -14.13
CA PRO A 161 -8.05 21.16 -15.55
C PRO A 161 -6.58 20.89 -15.89
N GLY A 162 -6.33 20.06 -16.90
CA GLY A 162 -4.98 19.68 -17.33
C GLY A 162 -4.30 18.62 -16.48
N GLU A 163 -4.91 18.17 -15.39
CA GLU A 163 -4.45 17.00 -14.61
C GLU A 163 -5.14 15.72 -15.09
N ARG A 164 -4.54 14.58 -14.74
CA ARG A 164 -5.14 13.26 -15.01
C ARG A 164 -5.41 12.53 -13.71
N ILE A 165 -6.41 11.66 -13.76
CA ILE A 165 -6.71 10.69 -12.72
C ILE A 165 -6.49 9.29 -13.26
N TYR A 166 -5.94 8.40 -12.41
CA TYR A 166 -5.76 7.00 -12.72
C TYR A 166 -6.90 6.16 -12.13
N ARG A 167 -7.52 5.34 -12.97
CA ARG A 167 -8.56 4.38 -12.56
C ARG A 167 -7.91 3.12 -12.03
N THR A 168 -8.03 2.84 -10.73
CA THR A 168 -7.30 1.74 -10.08
C THR A 168 -7.88 0.35 -10.34
N GLY A 169 -9.17 0.27 -10.68
CA GLY A 169 -9.94 -0.97 -10.72
C GLY A 169 -10.38 -1.45 -9.33
N ASP A 170 -9.94 -0.80 -8.25
CA ASP A 170 -10.37 -1.10 -6.90
C ASP A 170 -11.70 -0.37 -6.58
N VAL A 171 -12.49 -0.98 -5.71
CA VAL A 171 -13.73 -0.41 -5.14
C VAL A 171 -13.45 0.01 -3.72
N ALA A 172 -13.88 1.22 -3.34
CA ALA A 172 -13.67 1.73 -1.99
C ALA A 172 -14.80 2.67 -1.56
N CYS A 173 -14.84 3.00 -0.27
CA CYS A 173 -15.69 4.08 0.25
C CYS A 173 -14.95 4.89 1.32
N TRP A 174 -15.35 6.15 1.50
CA TRP A 174 -14.94 6.97 2.63
C TRP A 174 -15.73 6.59 3.88
N ASN A 175 -15.05 6.43 5.01
CA ASN A 175 -15.73 6.36 6.30
C ASN A 175 -15.87 7.76 6.95
N GLN A 176 -16.60 7.84 8.05
CA GLN A 176 -16.85 9.10 8.79
C GLN A 176 -15.58 9.75 9.35
N GLN A 177 -14.50 9.00 9.50
CA GLN A 177 -13.21 9.49 9.98
C GLN A 177 -12.29 9.97 8.82
N GLY A 178 -12.81 10.06 7.59
CA GLY A 178 -12.03 10.45 6.41
C GLY A 178 -10.94 9.42 6.05
N ARG A 179 -11.22 8.12 6.26
CA ARG A 179 -10.35 7.01 5.88
C ARG A 179 -11.03 6.15 4.82
N LEU A 180 -10.23 5.58 3.92
CA LEU A 180 -10.74 4.72 2.86
C LEU A 180 -10.79 3.26 3.28
N LEU A 181 -11.94 2.66 3.08
CA LEU A 181 -12.19 1.22 3.19
C LEU A 181 -12.19 0.61 1.79
N LEU A 182 -11.38 -0.43 1.58
CA LEU A 182 -11.42 -1.20 0.33
C LEU A 182 -12.58 -2.20 0.37
N GLY A 183 -13.33 -2.25 -0.72
CA GLY A 183 -14.45 -3.18 -0.94
C GLY A 183 -14.10 -4.36 -1.87
N GLY A 184 -12.90 -4.38 -2.42
CA GLY A 184 -12.44 -5.38 -3.39
C GLY A 184 -12.08 -4.79 -4.75
N ARG A 185 -12.12 -5.62 -5.80
CA ARG A 185 -11.84 -5.22 -7.18
C ARG A 185 -13.03 -5.51 -8.09
N LYS A 186 -13.18 -4.69 -9.15
CA LYS A 186 -14.15 -4.93 -10.22
C LYS A 186 -13.65 -5.89 -11.30
N ASP A 187 -12.34 -6.02 -11.42
CA ASP A 187 -11.68 -6.89 -12.39
C ASP A 187 -11.18 -8.19 -11.76
N SER A 188 -10.60 -9.06 -12.58
CA SER A 188 -10.06 -10.36 -12.18
C SER A 188 -8.61 -10.30 -11.69
N GLN A 189 -8.03 -9.10 -11.55
CA GLN A 189 -6.66 -8.93 -11.07
C GLN A 189 -6.52 -9.43 -9.64
N ILE A 190 -5.50 -10.24 -9.41
CA ILE A 190 -5.16 -10.73 -8.07
C ILE A 190 -3.73 -10.32 -7.70
N LYS A 191 -3.49 -10.27 -6.39
CA LYS A 191 -2.14 -10.09 -5.83
C LYS A 191 -1.75 -11.37 -5.12
N LEU A 192 -0.67 -12.01 -5.60
CA LEU A 192 -0.17 -13.26 -5.05
C LEU A 192 1.30 -13.12 -4.68
N ARG A 193 1.63 -13.21 -3.39
CA ARG A 193 2.99 -13.07 -2.85
C ARG A 193 3.70 -11.79 -3.31
N GLY A 194 2.97 -10.67 -3.36
CA GLY A 194 3.49 -9.38 -3.80
C GLY A 194 3.54 -9.19 -5.32
N LEU A 195 3.22 -10.20 -6.11
CA LEU A 195 3.12 -10.12 -7.56
C LEU A 195 1.70 -9.77 -8.00
N ARG A 196 1.61 -8.85 -8.94
CA ARG A 196 0.36 -8.52 -9.64
C ARG A 196 0.17 -9.48 -10.81
N ILE A 197 -0.99 -10.14 -10.84
CA ILE A 197 -1.38 -11.07 -11.91
C ILE A 197 -2.68 -10.53 -12.53
N GLU A 198 -2.59 -10.21 -13.79
CA GLU A 198 -3.73 -9.81 -14.60
C GLU A 198 -4.58 -11.03 -15.03
#